data_054f49c61907ef93bd0475487e2abb5f
#
_entry.id   054f49c61907ef93bd0475487e2abb5f
#
_cell.length_a   1.000
_cell.length_b   1.000
_cell.length_c   1.000
_cell.angle_alpha   90.00
_cell.angle_beta   90.00
_cell.angle_gamma   90.00
#
_symmetry.space_group_name_H-M   'P 1'
#
loop_
_entity.id
_entity.type
_entity.pdbx_description
1 polymer ?
#
loop_
_entity_poly.entity_id
_entity_poly.type
_entity_poly.pdbx_seq_one_letter_code
_entity_poly.pdbx_strand_id
1 'polypeptide(L)'
;MKKNLIFVLGLLLVMGFTACSSEIEDGTTDIDSWPMPYEEVKGEYTYQHPCAMFNDADFTRVKTMLDDGTAPQAVKEEFEILKNSAYTSLSYSASPTEWIVRGDPTGTGESSENYANAMRDAAAAYQLALLWKLTGNKEYAATSVKVMNDWADKCKGIKSNDANQMLAAGAQGY
;
A
#
# COMPACT_ATOMS: atom_id res chain seq x y z
N MET A 1 56.46 26.86 -28.25
CA MET A 1 55.47 25.80 -28.40
C MET A 1 54.73 25.43 -27.07
N LYS A 2 54.91 26.11 -25.93
CA LYS A 2 54.25 25.78 -24.65
C LYS A 2 53.02 26.63 -24.34
N LYS A 3 52.77 27.74 -25.03
CA LYS A 3 51.61 28.63 -24.76
C LYS A 3 50.31 28.18 -25.44
N ASN A 4 50.37 27.41 -26.50
CA ASN A 4 49.16 26.96 -27.22
C ASN A 4 48.53 25.73 -26.60
N LEU A 5 49.27 24.96 -25.77
CA LEU A 5 48.78 23.77 -25.12
C LEU A 5 47.83 24.10 -23.93
N ILE A 6 48.12 25.23 -23.26
CA ILE A 6 47.30 25.69 -22.11
C ILE A 6 45.96 26.22 -22.60
N PHE A 7 45.89 26.80 -23.80
CA PHE A 7 44.64 27.32 -24.37
C PHE A 7 43.70 26.20 -24.85
N VAL A 8 44.25 25.11 -25.36
CA VAL A 8 43.47 23.94 -25.80
C VAL A 8 42.95 23.16 -24.60
N LEU A 9 43.72 23.08 -23.51
CA LEU A 9 43.26 22.40 -22.27
C LEU A 9 42.20 23.23 -21.53
N GLY A 10 42.28 24.56 -21.59
CA GLY A 10 41.26 25.45 -21.03
C GLY A 10 39.91 25.40 -21.77
N LEU A 11 39.96 25.21 -23.09
CA LEU A 11 38.76 25.13 -23.93
C LEU A 11 38.01 23.79 -23.76
N LEU A 12 38.72 22.70 -23.46
CA LEU A 12 38.15 21.38 -23.20
C LEU A 12 37.50 21.27 -21.81
N LEU A 13 37.90 22.13 -20.84
CA LEU A 13 37.33 22.14 -19.49
C LEU A 13 36.02 22.96 -19.41
N VAL A 14 35.77 23.85 -20.37
CA VAL A 14 34.55 24.68 -20.39
C VAL A 14 33.39 23.96 -21.10
N MET A 15 33.64 22.91 -21.89
CA MET A 15 32.60 22.14 -22.55
C MET A 15 32.03 20.98 -21.68
N GLY A 16 32.54 20.80 -20.47
CA GLY A 16 32.14 19.67 -19.58
C GLY A 16 31.01 19.97 -18.59
N PHE A 17 30.53 21.20 -18.52
CA PHE A 17 29.56 21.59 -17.50
C PHE A 17 28.19 22.10 -18.02
N THR A 18 27.84 21.83 -19.25
CA THR A 18 26.54 22.17 -19.80
C THR A 18 25.60 20.98 -19.99
N ALA A 19 25.84 19.91 -19.24
CA ALA A 19 24.90 18.77 -19.22
C ALA A 19 24.33 18.66 -17.81
N CYS A 20 23.08 19.04 -17.70
CA CYS A 20 22.15 18.95 -16.54
C CYS A 20 21.93 20.26 -15.79
N SER A 21 21.44 21.27 -16.47
CA SER A 21 20.42 22.14 -15.95
C SER A 21 19.21 22.04 -16.88
N SER A 22 18.45 20.94 -16.77
CA SER A 22 17.06 21.07 -17.10
C SER A 22 16.51 21.97 -16.00
N GLU A 23 16.40 23.25 -16.28
CA GLU A 23 15.42 24.10 -15.63
C GLU A 23 14.13 23.30 -15.73
N ILE A 24 13.67 22.77 -14.62
CA ILE A 24 12.26 22.46 -14.45
C ILE A 24 11.66 23.84 -14.46
N GLU A 25 11.30 24.33 -15.64
CA GLU A 25 10.33 25.40 -15.72
C GLU A 25 9.19 24.91 -14.82
N ASP A 26 8.79 25.75 -13.88
CA ASP A 26 7.52 25.63 -13.16
C ASP A 26 6.40 25.80 -14.20
N GLY A 27 6.44 24.90 -15.15
CA GLY A 27 5.37 24.69 -16.09
C GLY A 27 4.32 23.94 -15.29
N THR A 28 3.22 24.57 -15.03
CA THR A 28 1.95 23.88 -15.05
C THR A 28 1.99 22.95 -16.25
N THR A 29 2.47 21.71 -16.03
CA THR A 29 2.35 20.66 -17.02
C THR A 29 0.85 20.54 -17.22
N ASP A 30 0.41 21.06 -18.37
CA ASP A 30 -0.96 20.89 -18.82
C ASP A 30 -1.18 19.39 -18.94
N ILE A 31 -1.69 18.80 -17.88
CA ILE A 31 -1.98 17.35 -17.79
C ILE A 31 -2.91 16.97 -18.93
N ASP A 32 -3.71 17.93 -19.42
CA ASP A 32 -4.62 17.74 -20.55
C ASP A 32 -3.85 17.59 -21.88
N SER A 33 -2.57 17.97 -21.93
CA SER A 33 -1.71 17.80 -23.12
C SER A 33 -0.98 16.45 -23.18
N TRP A 34 -1.00 15.66 -22.10
CA TRP A 34 -0.41 14.33 -22.12
C TRP A 34 -1.24 13.39 -22.99
N PRO A 35 -0.62 12.70 -23.96
CA PRO A 35 -1.36 11.71 -24.73
C PRO A 35 -1.80 10.61 -23.77
N MET A 36 -3.09 10.60 -23.46
CA MET A 36 -3.69 9.55 -22.67
C MET A 36 -3.52 8.23 -23.43
N PRO A 37 -2.87 7.23 -22.85
CA PRO A 37 -2.58 5.96 -23.54
C PRO A 37 -3.83 5.08 -23.75
N TYR A 38 -5.01 5.60 -23.39
CA TYR A 38 -6.28 4.92 -23.54
C TYR A 38 -7.35 5.92 -24.05
N GLU A 39 -8.21 5.43 -24.90
CA GLU A 39 -9.41 6.18 -25.27
C GLU A 39 -10.30 6.36 -24.04
N GLU A 40 -10.76 7.61 -23.84
CA GLU A 40 -11.78 7.87 -22.82
C GLU A 40 -13.02 7.02 -23.16
N VAL A 41 -13.25 5.98 -22.39
CA VAL A 41 -14.42 5.12 -22.62
C VAL A 41 -15.63 5.88 -22.13
N LYS A 42 -16.40 6.42 -23.11
CA LYS A 42 -17.66 7.10 -22.84
C LYS A 42 -18.75 6.05 -22.68
N GLY A 43 -19.25 5.89 -21.46
CA GLY A 43 -20.32 4.95 -21.19
C GLY A 43 -20.75 5.00 -19.72
N GLU A 44 -21.91 4.44 -19.47
CA GLU A 44 -22.39 4.22 -18.10
C GLU A 44 -21.69 2.97 -17.55
N TYR A 45 -20.81 3.17 -16.55
CA TYR A 45 -20.07 2.07 -15.93
C TYR A 45 -20.85 1.50 -14.75
N THR A 46 -21.08 0.22 -14.78
CA THR A 46 -21.55 -0.51 -13.59
C THR A 46 -20.34 -1.05 -12.87
N TYR A 47 -20.02 -0.47 -11.74
CA TYR A 47 -18.95 -0.97 -10.87
C TYR A 47 -19.39 -2.24 -10.18
N GLN A 48 -18.53 -3.26 -10.21
CA GLN A 48 -18.73 -4.51 -9.46
C GLN A 48 -17.87 -4.49 -8.20
N HIS A 49 -18.43 -4.87 -7.09
CA HIS A 49 -17.71 -5.02 -5.83
C HIS A 49 -17.85 -6.45 -5.30
N PRO A 50 -16.77 -7.04 -4.78
CA PRO A 50 -15.38 -6.55 -4.72
C PRO A 50 -14.71 -6.52 -6.10
N CYS A 51 -13.80 -5.57 -6.34
CA CYS A 51 -13.22 -5.38 -7.68
C CYS A 51 -11.73 -4.99 -7.70
N ALA A 52 -11.05 -4.89 -6.55
CA ALA A 52 -9.65 -4.49 -6.53
C ALA A 52 -8.73 -5.64 -6.99
N MET A 53 -8.35 -6.54 -6.09
CA MET A 53 -7.50 -7.68 -6.41
C MET A 53 -8.31 -8.93 -6.78
N PHE A 54 -9.53 -9.04 -6.25
CA PHE A 54 -10.39 -10.22 -6.41
C PHE A 54 -11.84 -9.79 -6.59
N ASN A 55 -12.60 -10.60 -7.29
CA ASN A 55 -14.04 -10.47 -7.42
C ASN A 55 -14.77 -11.69 -6.82
N ASP A 56 -16.09 -11.65 -6.75
CA ASP A 56 -16.87 -12.75 -6.16
C ASP A 56 -16.73 -14.08 -6.92
N ALA A 57 -16.45 -14.05 -8.22
CA ALA A 57 -16.22 -15.27 -8.99
C ALA A 57 -14.90 -15.96 -8.58
N ASP A 58 -13.86 -15.17 -8.25
CA ASP A 58 -12.59 -15.72 -7.75
C ASP A 58 -12.77 -16.41 -6.41
N PHE A 59 -13.49 -15.78 -5.47
CA PHE A 59 -13.80 -16.40 -4.18
C PHE A 59 -14.64 -17.64 -4.34
N THR A 60 -15.68 -17.61 -5.17
CA THR A 60 -16.53 -18.78 -5.45
C THR A 60 -15.72 -19.92 -6.01
N ARG A 61 -14.85 -19.66 -6.98
CA ARG A 61 -13.99 -20.66 -7.60
C ARG A 61 -13.07 -21.32 -6.58
N VAL A 62 -12.36 -20.53 -5.77
CA VAL A 62 -11.42 -21.07 -4.76
C VAL A 62 -12.16 -21.83 -3.69
N LYS A 63 -13.27 -21.28 -3.18
CA LYS A 63 -14.11 -21.96 -2.18
C LYS A 63 -14.61 -23.30 -2.69
N THR A 64 -15.15 -23.36 -3.91
CA THR A 64 -15.62 -24.61 -4.50
C THR A 64 -14.51 -25.67 -4.57
N MET A 65 -13.31 -25.28 -5.03
CA MET A 65 -12.18 -26.21 -5.10
C MET A 65 -11.71 -26.71 -3.72
N LEU A 66 -11.83 -25.87 -2.68
CA LEU A 66 -11.52 -26.27 -1.30
C LEU A 66 -12.60 -27.23 -0.75
N ASP A 67 -13.87 -26.93 -0.98
CA ASP A 67 -15.02 -27.71 -0.47
C ASP A 67 -15.10 -29.10 -1.11
N ASP A 68 -14.84 -29.21 -2.41
CA ASP A 68 -14.87 -30.49 -3.13
C ASP A 68 -13.53 -31.24 -3.14
N GLY A 69 -12.50 -30.67 -2.54
CA GLY A 69 -11.18 -31.26 -2.40
C GLY A 69 -10.32 -31.24 -3.66
N THR A 70 -10.75 -30.56 -4.73
CA THR A 70 -10.02 -30.51 -6.02
C THR A 70 -8.95 -29.42 -6.05
N ALA A 71 -8.86 -28.59 -5.00
CA ALA A 71 -7.83 -27.55 -4.92
C ALA A 71 -6.42 -28.15 -5.06
N PRO A 72 -5.52 -27.47 -5.81
CA PRO A 72 -4.11 -27.84 -5.84
C PRO A 72 -3.50 -27.91 -4.43
N GLN A 73 -2.50 -28.77 -4.25
CA GLN A 73 -1.88 -28.99 -2.94
C GLN A 73 -1.36 -27.68 -2.31
N ALA A 74 -0.71 -26.83 -3.10
CA ALA A 74 -0.23 -25.54 -2.62
C ALA A 74 -1.36 -24.63 -2.10
N VAL A 75 -2.53 -24.63 -2.76
CA VAL A 75 -3.69 -23.85 -2.31
C VAL A 75 -4.24 -24.38 -0.99
N LYS A 76 -4.24 -25.70 -0.79
CA LYS A 76 -4.65 -26.32 0.48
C LYS A 76 -3.70 -25.94 1.61
N GLU A 77 -2.40 -26.00 1.36
CA GLU A 77 -1.36 -25.64 2.32
C GLU A 77 -1.46 -24.16 2.73
N GLU A 78 -1.59 -23.25 1.77
CA GLU A 78 -1.76 -21.81 2.03
C GLU A 78 -3.07 -21.50 2.79
N PHE A 79 -4.14 -22.23 2.48
CA PHE A 79 -5.39 -22.09 3.22
C PHE A 79 -5.27 -22.55 4.68
N GLU A 80 -4.52 -23.64 4.96
CA GLU A 80 -4.21 -24.05 6.32
C GLU A 80 -3.32 -23.04 7.06
N ILE A 81 -2.32 -22.46 6.38
CA ILE A 81 -1.50 -21.39 6.93
C ILE A 81 -2.38 -20.19 7.30
N LEU A 82 -3.27 -19.77 6.41
CA LEU A 82 -4.21 -18.67 6.67
C LEU A 82 -5.09 -18.96 7.89
N LYS A 83 -5.68 -20.16 7.99
CA LYS A 83 -6.54 -20.55 9.12
C LYS A 83 -5.81 -20.56 10.45
N ASN A 84 -4.53 -20.92 10.45
CA ASN A 84 -3.70 -21.05 11.64
C ASN A 84 -2.90 -19.77 11.95
N SER A 85 -3.10 -18.70 11.20
CA SER A 85 -2.45 -17.41 11.45
C SER A 85 -2.91 -16.81 12.79
N ALA A 86 -2.00 -16.20 13.53
CA ALA A 86 -2.34 -15.46 14.73
C ALA A 86 -3.29 -14.28 14.46
N TYR A 87 -3.29 -13.80 13.22
CA TYR A 87 -4.15 -12.69 12.78
C TYR A 87 -5.59 -13.10 12.45
N THR A 88 -5.87 -14.39 12.36
CA THR A 88 -7.21 -14.90 12.02
C THR A 88 -7.98 -15.45 13.21
N SER A 89 -7.47 -15.26 14.42
CA SER A 89 -8.19 -15.62 15.64
C SER A 89 -9.51 -14.86 15.76
N LEU A 90 -10.61 -15.54 16.05
CA LEU A 90 -11.90 -14.92 16.34
C LEU A 90 -11.86 -14.06 17.62
N SER A 91 -10.86 -14.29 18.48
CA SER A 91 -10.58 -13.46 19.66
C SER A 91 -9.57 -12.35 19.40
N TYR A 92 -9.21 -12.09 18.12
CA TYR A 92 -8.26 -11.02 17.80
C TYR A 92 -8.75 -9.68 18.33
N SER A 93 -7.88 -8.96 19.01
CA SER A 93 -8.14 -7.62 19.55
C SER A 93 -7.21 -6.62 18.92
N ALA A 94 -7.76 -5.60 18.28
CA ALA A 94 -6.98 -4.51 17.71
C ALA A 94 -6.26 -3.69 18.80
N SER A 95 -5.18 -3.04 18.38
CA SER A 95 -4.40 -2.14 19.23
C SER A 95 -4.40 -0.71 18.67
N PRO A 96 -5.59 -0.09 18.50
CA PRO A 96 -5.70 1.22 17.88
C PRO A 96 -5.08 2.31 18.74
N THR A 97 -4.47 3.28 18.06
CA THR A 97 -3.87 4.45 18.68
C THR A 97 -4.52 5.73 18.15
N GLU A 98 -4.51 6.78 18.95
CA GLU A 98 -5.06 8.09 18.53
C GLU A 98 -4.27 8.67 17.36
N TRP A 99 -2.97 8.45 17.36
CA TRP A 99 -2.07 8.86 16.29
C TRP A 99 -1.20 7.70 15.85
N ILE A 100 -1.14 7.46 14.55
CA ILE A 100 -0.15 6.56 13.97
C ILE A 100 1.15 7.34 13.83
N VAL A 101 2.22 6.84 14.43
CA VAL A 101 3.52 7.50 14.45
C VAL A 101 4.54 6.61 13.77
N ARG A 102 5.27 7.21 12.82
CA ARG A 102 6.44 6.59 12.20
C ARG A 102 7.61 7.56 12.21
N GLY A 103 8.78 7.06 12.58
CA GLY A 103 9.97 7.88 12.77
C GLY A 103 9.95 8.63 14.10
N ASP A 104 10.78 9.65 14.22
CA ASP A 104 10.84 10.54 15.37
C ASP A 104 10.16 11.89 15.04
N PRO A 105 8.86 12.05 15.34
CA PRO A 105 8.13 13.25 15.00
C PRO A 105 8.56 14.47 15.85
N THR A 106 9.34 14.24 16.90
CA THR A 106 9.78 15.31 17.81
C THR A 106 11.20 15.77 17.51
N GLY A 107 11.99 14.98 16.78
CA GLY A 107 13.40 15.24 16.53
C GLY A 107 14.29 15.13 17.79
N THR A 108 13.80 14.48 18.85
CA THR A 108 14.53 14.33 20.12
C THR A 108 15.40 13.08 20.18
N GLY A 109 15.32 12.19 19.17
CA GLY A 109 15.96 10.88 19.18
C GLY A 109 15.18 9.82 19.97
N GLU A 110 14.06 10.18 20.56
CA GLU A 110 13.14 9.24 21.21
C GLU A 110 12.03 8.85 20.24
N SER A 111 12.12 7.66 19.67
CA SER A 111 11.09 7.16 18.77
C SER A 111 9.88 6.69 19.55
N SER A 112 8.72 7.31 19.25
CA SER A 112 7.42 6.86 19.72
C SER A 112 6.68 6.04 18.65
N GLU A 113 7.41 5.36 17.79
CA GLU A 113 6.86 4.59 16.68
C GLU A 113 5.84 3.55 17.14
N ASN A 114 4.68 3.58 16.51
CA ASN A 114 3.60 2.62 16.76
C ASN A 114 2.90 2.15 15.49
N TYR A 115 3.36 2.58 14.32
CA TYR A 115 2.74 2.25 13.03
C TYR A 115 2.58 0.74 12.80
N ALA A 116 3.44 -0.08 13.42
CA ALA A 116 3.36 -1.53 13.34
C ALA A 116 2.04 -2.08 13.90
N ASN A 117 1.39 -1.38 14.83
CA ASN A 117 0.06 -1.77 15.33
C ASN A 117 -0.97 -1.67 14.21
N ALA A 118 -1.01 -0.54 13.51
CA ALA A 118 -1.94 -0.34 12.39
C ALA A 118 -1.71 -1.37 11.28
N MET A 119 -0.45 -1.66 10.93
CA MET A 119 -0.13 -2.67 9.91
C MET A 119 -0.58 -4.07 10.31
N ARG A 120 -0.35 -4.48 11.57
CA ARG A 120 -0.80 -5.79 12.08
C ARG A 120 -2.32 -5.90 12.09
N ASP A 121 -2.99 -4.86 12.55
CA ASP A 121 -4.44 -4.85 12.65
C ASP A 121 -5.10 -4.81 11.25
N ALA A 122 -4.52 -4.07 10.31
CA ALA A 122 -4.96 -4.10 8.91
C ALA A 122 -4.79 -5.50 8.29
N ALA A 123 -3.63 -6.15 8.53
CA ALA A 123 -3.40 -7.52 8.08
C ALA A 123 -4.41 -8.51 8.71
N ALA A 124 -4.75 -8.32 9.99
CA ALA A 124 -5.75 -9.14 10.67
C ALA A 124 -7.14 -8.93 10.07
N ALA A 125 -7.57 -7.68 9.87
CA ALA A 125 -8.86 -7.39 9.25
C ALA A 125 -8.97 -8.01 7.86
N TYR A 126 -7.93 -7.89 7.05
CA TYR A 126 -7.88 -8.47 5.71
C TYR A 126 -7.93 -10.00 5.72
N GLN A 127 -7.10 -10.67 6.54
CA GLN A 127 -7.07 -12.13 6.62
C GLN A 127 -8.38 -12.71 7.16
N LEU A 128 -9.00 -12.06 8.14
CA LEU A 128 -10.34 -12.42 8.64
C LEU A 128 -11.40 -12.29 7.55
N ALA A 129 -11.36 -11.21 6.76
CA ALA A 129 -12.28 -11.02 5.65
C ALA A 129 -12.10 -12.11 4.56
N LEU A 130 -10.84 -12.49 4.27
CA LEU A 130 -10.55 -13.62 3.36
C LEU A 130 -11.14 -14.93 3.88
N LEU A 131 -10.95 -15.25 5.16
CA LEU A 131 -11.53 -16.47 5.74
C LEU A 131 -13.05 -16.44 5.70
N TRP A 132 -13.68 -15.30 5.97
CA TRP A 132 -15.12 -15.19 5.78
C TRP A 132 -15.54 -15.53 4.34
N LYS A 133 -14.89 -14.94 3.34
CA LYS A 133 -15.22 -15.21 1.93
C LYS A 133 -14.99 -16.67 1.52
N LEU A 134 -13.95 -17.30 2.03
CA LEU A 134 -13.59 -18.68 1.69
C LEU A 134 -14.37 -19.75 2.50
N THR A 135 -14.81 -19.42 3.71
CA THR A 135 -15.52 -20.38 4.58
C THR A 135 -17.02 -20.12 4.70
N GLY A 136 -17.46 -18.87 4.46
CA GLY A 136 -18.81 -18.43 4.73
C GLY A 136 -19.11 -18.19 6.22
N ASN A 137 -18.16 -18.42 7.14
CA ASN A 137 -18.36 -18.16 8.56
C ASN A 137 -18.40 -16.68 8.87
N LYS A 138 -19.58 -16.19 9.27
CA LYS A 138 -19.85 -14.77 9.56
C LYS A 138 -19.11 -14.22 10.77
N GLU A 139 -18.62 -15.06 11.67
CA GLU A 139 -17.85 -14.62 12.84
C GLU A 139 -16.51 -13.99 12.41
N TYR A 140 -15.90 -14.49 11.36
CA TYR A 140 -14.70 -13.85 10.77
C TYR A 140 -15.02 -12.45 10.24
N ALA A 141 -16.16 -12.28 9.55
CA ALA A 141 -16.58 -10.96 9.09
C ALA A 141 -16.82 -10.00 10.26
N ALA A 142 -17.52 -10.47 11.31
CA ALA A 142 -17.79 -9.65 12.48
C ALA A 142 -16.52 -9.19 13.18
N THR A 143 -15.52 -10.10 13.33
CA THR A 143 -14.22 -9.76 13.93
C THR A 143 -13.45 -8.78 13.04
N SER A 144 -13.44 -8.99 11.72
CA SER A 144 -12.80 -8.05 10.77
C SER A 144 -13.40 -6.64 10.89
N VAL A 145 -14.73 -6.53 10.85
CA VAL A 145 -15.43 -5.24 10.99
C VAL A 145 -15.13 -4.60 12.33
N LYS A 146 -15.09 -5.39 13.41
CA LYS A 146 -14.74 -4.88 14.73
C LYS A 146 -13.34 -4.24 14.74
N VAL A 147 -12.34 -4.90 14.16
CA VAL A 147 -10.97 -4.35 14.05
C VAL A 147 -10.97 -3.01 13.34
N MET A 148 -11.68 -2.90 12.22
CA MET A 148 -11.77 -1.65 11.46
C MET A 148 -12.48 -0.54 12.25
N ASN A 149 -13.58 -0.87 12.94
CA ASN A 149 -14.31 0.09 13.76
C ASN A 149 -13.50 0.58 14.96
N ASP A 150 -12.78 -0.33 15.63
CA ASP A 150 -11.90 0.04 16.76
C ASP A 150 -10.85 1.11 16.31
N TRP A 151 -10.35 1.01 15.09
CA TRP A 151 -9.45 2.02 14.51
C TRP A 151 -10.18 3.29 14.09
N ALA A 152 -11.34 3.18 13.44
CA ALA A 152 -12.14 4.32 13.00
C ALA A 152 -12.59 5.20 14.19
N ASP A 153 -12.93 4.56 15.30
CA ASP A 153 -13.38 5.26 16.51
C ASP A 153 -12.24 6.00 17.23
N LYS A 154 -11.01 5.51 17.13
CA LYS A 154 -9.89 6.03 17.92
C LYS A 154 -8.87 6.82 17.14
N CYS A 155 -8.56 6.44 15.89
CA CYS A 155 -7.49 7.04 15.12
C CYS A 155 -7.90 8.41 14.57
N LYS A 156 -7.10 9.43 14.88
CA LYS A 156 -7.29 10.81 14.39
C LYS A 156 -6.42 11.15 13.19
N GLY A 157 -5.37 10.35 12.94
CA GLY A 157 -4.48 10.58 11.82
C GLY A 157 -3.06 10.06 12.03
N ILE A 158 -2.17 10.50 11.14
CA ILE A 158 -0.78 10.10 11.11
C ILE A 158 0.08 11.29 11.51
N LYS A 159 1.05 11.07 12.40
CA LYS A 159 2.03 12.08 12.81
C LYS A 159 3.42 11.71 12.35
N SER A 160 4.12 12.66 11.77
CA SER A 160 5.56 12.68 11.57
C SER A 160 5.99 14.06 11.06
N ASN A 161 7.25 14.35 11.12
CA ASN A 161 7.85 15.57 10.64
C ASN A 161 8.76 15.36 9.42
N ASP A 162 8.76 14.17 8.84
CA ASP A 162 9.61 13.81 7.70
C ASP A 162 8.88 13.13 6.55
N ALA A 163 9.58 12.96 5.41
CA ALA A 163 9.04 12.33 4.20
C ALA A 163 8.66 10.84 4.38
N ASN A 164 9.11 10.19 5.46
CA ASN A 164 8.79 8.78 5.72
C ASN A 164 7.30 8.56 5.99
N GLN A 165 6.58 9.63 6.34
CA GLN A 165 5.13 9.57 6.56
C GLN A 165 4.34 9.24 5.31
N MET A 166 4.76 9.73 4.15
CA MET A 166 4.05 9.47 2.91
C MET A 166 4.05 7.96 2.60
N LEU A 167 5.16 7.28 2.90
CA LEU A 167 5.21 5.82 2.78
C LEU A 167 4.29 5.12 3.80
N ALA A 168 4.23 5.62 5.03
CA ALA A 168 3.34 5.07 6.05
C ALA A 168 1.87 5.30 5.69
N ALA A 169 1.50 6.49 5.21
CA ALA A 169 0.15 6.80 4.75
C ALA A 169 -0.26 5.94 3.56
N GLY A 170 0.62 5.73 2.59
CA GLY A 170 0.38 4.85 1.45
C GLY A 170 0.16 3.39 1.86
N ALA A 171 0.94 2.89 2.82
CA ALA A 171 0.79 1.52 3.32
C ALA A 171 -0.47 1.30 4.16
N GLN A 172 -1.08 2.35 4.71
CA GLN A 172 -2.33 2.29 5.49
C GLN A 172 -3.58 2.48 4.62
N GLY A 173 -3.41 3.02 3.41
CA GLY A 173 -4.51 3.34 2.50
C GLY A 173 -5.01 2.17 1.64
N TYR A 174 -4.47 0.97 1.81
CA TYR A 174 -4.89 -0.24 1.11
C TYR A 174 -5.95 -1.02 1.87
#